data_844f707db451044a4c133652fe20d75b
#
_entry.id   844f707db451044a4c133652fe20d75b
#
_cell.length_a   1.000
_cell.length_b   1.000
_cell.length_c   1.000
_cell.angle_alpha   90.00
_cell.angle_beta   90.00
_cell.angle_gamma   90.00
#
_symmetry.space_group_name_H-M   'P 1'
#
loop_
_entity.id
_entity.type
_entity.pdbx_description
1 polymer ?
#
loop_
_entity_poly.entity_id
_entity_poly.type
_entity_poly.pdbx_seq_one_letter_code
_entity_poly.pdbx_strand_id
1 'polypeptide(L)'
;MKIGDSIRVINVVYAFRIVIKIEKINFSEFRLQIVFVHSISMERYIMKIKVILLGMMGLLLSNIVLANHEIKFDDIWNFKISVTEMKGNRKIHLTGLLGNSAMGISDSKITIHDDELNIVLFETLAKGKYSGDLNKEIIIEKPVKKITFGSDYKVIWQN
;
A
#
# COMPACT_ATOMS: atom_id res chain seq x y z
N MET A 1 20.48 -59.61 19.82
CA MET A 1 20.31 -58.64 18.75
C MET A 1 20.03 -57.30 19.42
N LYS A 2 20.98 -56.38 19.41
CA LYS A 2 20.80 -55.03 19.98
C LYS A 2 20.15 -54.17 18.92
N ILE A 3 18.88 -53.84 19.11
CA ILE A 3 18.18 -52.90 18.23
C ILE A 3 18.30 -51.54 18.89
N GLY A 4 19.32 -50.80 18.48
CA GLY A 4 19.47 -49.38 18.85
C GLY A 4 19.24 -48.53 17.58
N ASP A 5 18.12 -48.71 16.93
CA ASP A 5 17.88 -48.03 15.68
C ASP A 5 17.08 -46.75 15.92
N SER A 6 17.72 -45.64 15.66
CA SER A 6 17.08 -44.34 15.58
C SER A 6 16.33 -44.24 14.26
N ILE A 7 15.01 -44.27 14.31
CA ILE A 7 14.20 -44.04 13.12
C ILE A 7 14.13 -42.52 12.87
N ARG A 8 14.75 -42.06 11.77
CA ARG A 8 14.64 -40.69 11.29
C ARG A 8 13.49 -40.64 10.26
N VAL A 9 12.43 -39.99 10.61
CA VAL A 9 11.38 -39.68 9.64
C VAL A 9 11.62 -38.24 9.14
N ILE A 10 12.03 -38.16 7.86
CA ILE A 10 12.19 -36.88 7.18
C ILE A 10 10.88 -36.58 6.48
N ASN A 11 10.13 -35.62 6.96
CA ASN A 11 8.96 -35.12 6.23
C ASN A 11 9.43 -34.04 5.25
N VAL A 12 9.22 -34.26 3.94
CA VAL A 12 9.85 -33.55 2.82
C VAL A 12 9.48 -32.06 2.73
N VAL A 13 8.48 -31.60 3.47
CA VAL A 13 7.98 -30.23 3.36
C VAL A 13 8.53 -29.30 4.44
N TYR A 14 8.94 -29.82 5.58
CA TYR A 14 9.55 -29.02 6.65
C TYR A 14 10.56 -29.86 7.38
N ALA A 15 11.79 -29.39 7.49
CA ALA A 15 12.92 -30.07 8.15
C ALA A 15 12.69 -30.20 9.67
N PHE A 16 11.79 -31.10 10.09
CA PHE A 16 11.64 -31.48 11.47
C PHE A 16 12.36 -32.78 11.74
N ARG A 17 13.36 -32.72 12.56
CA ARG A 17 14.09 -33.90 13.05
C ARG A 17 13.40 -34.38 14.32
N ILE A 18 12.56 -35.40 14.21
CA ILE A 18 12.00 -36.08 15.38
C ILE A 18 12.95 -37.24 15.70
N VAL A 19 13.63 -37.17 16.82
CA VAL A 19 14.42 -38.28 17.38
C VAL A 19 13.55 -38.99 18.42
N ILE A 20 13.05 -40.16 18.08
CA ILE A 20 12.30 -41.01 19.00
C ILE A 20 13.31 -42.00 19.63
N LYS A 21 13.58 -41.87 20.91
CA LYS A 21 14.36 -42.84 21.65
C LYS A 21 13.39 -43.89 22.25
N ILE A 22 13.42 -45.07 21.72
CA ILE A 22 12.59 -46.18 22.16
C ILE A 22 13.33 -46.94 23.24
N GLU A 23 13.04 -46.68 24.53
CA GLU A 23 13.37 -47.54 25.63
C GLU A 23 12.10 -48.26 26.06
N LYS A 24 12.16 -49.58 26.11
CA LYS A 24 11.14 -50.59 26.50
C LYS A 24 9.87 -50.00 27.18
N ILE A 25 8.94 -49.47 26.41
CA ILE A 25 7.66 -48.95 26.91
C ILE A 25 6.54 -49.87 26.40
N ASN A 26 5.57 -50.16 27.28
CA ASN A 26 4.41 -50.97 26.96
C ASN A 26 3.56 -50.29 25.84
N PHE A 27 3.17 -51.00 24.83
CA PHE A 27 2.61 -50.47 23.55
C PHE A 27 1.34 -49.58 23.73
N SER A 28 0.61 -49.77 24.83
CA SER A 28 -0.57 -48.98 25.17
C SER A 28 -0.26 -47.54 25.65
N GLU A 29 0.82 -47.40 26.43
CA GLU A 29 1.27 -46.08 26.95
C GLU A 29 1.96 -45.26 25.85
N PHE A 30 2.62 -45.91 24.90
CA PHE A 30 3.27 -45.32 23.78
C PHE A 30 2.28 -44.56 22.85
N ARG A 31 1.09 -45.13 22.62
CA ARG A 31 0.03 -44.48 21.83
C ARG A 31 -0.47 -43.17 22.49
N LEU A 32 -0.64 -43.19 23.78
CA LEU A 32 -1.12 -41.99 24.54
C LEU A 32 -0.12 -40.86 24.54
N GLN A 33 1.16 -41.15 24.75
CA GLN A 33 2.22 -40.15 24.75
C GLN A 33 2.43 -39.51 23.37
N ILE A 34 2.40 -40.28 22.28
CA ILE A 34 2.52 -39.70 20.92
C ILE A 34 1.38 -38.75 20.62
N VAL A 35 0.15 -39.10 20.96
CA VAL A 35 -1.03 -38.25 20.70
C VAL A 35 -0.92 -36.96 21.53
N PHE A 36 -0.49 -37.04 22.79
CA PHE A 36 -0.39 -35.88 23.66
C PHE A 36 0.72 -34.91 23.23
N VAL A 37 1.91 -35.40 22.91
CA VAL A 37 3.03 -34.60 22.42
C VAL A 37 2.70 -33.97 21.03
N HIS A 38 2.02 -34.72 20.16
CA HIS A 38 1.62 -34.23 18.86
C HIS A 38 0.57 -33.10 18.95
N SER A 39 -0.39 -33.24 19.86
CA SER A 39 -1.42 -32.22 20.10
C SER A 39 -0.81 -30.91 20.63
N ILE A 40 0.05 -30.98 21.66
CA ILE A 40 0.68 -29.78 22.26
C ILE A 40 1.62 -29.09 21.28
N SER A 41 2.38 -29.85 20.48
CA SER A 41 3.28 -29.27 19.48
C SER A 41 2.53 -28.60 18.33
N MET A 42 1.42 -29.17 17.90
CA MET A 42 0.55 -28.60 16.87
C MET A 42 -0.08 -27.28 17.31
N GLU A 43 -0.61 -27.20 18.53
CA GLU A 43 -1.20 -25.96 19.02
C GLU A 43 -0.19 -24.80 19.10
N ARG A 44 1.02 -25.07 19.59
CA ARG A 44 2.09 -24.08 19.63
C ARG A 44 2.54 -23.64 18.23
N TYR A 45 2.51 -24.55 17.27
CA TYR A 45 2.86 -24.27 15.88
C TYR A 45 1.80 -23.42 15.20
N ILE A 46 0.53 -23.77 15.38
CA ILE A 46 -0.62 -23.01 14.86
C ILE A 46 -0.63 -21.59 15.44
N MET A 47 -0.33 -21.45 16.74
CA MET A 47 -0.25 -20.15 17.39
C MET A 47 0.87 -19.26 16.80
N LYS A 48 2.05 -19.84 16.55
CA LYS A 48 3.16 -19.14 15.89
C LYS A 48 2.80 -18.69 14.46
N ILE A 49 2.14 -19.55 13.69
CA ILE A 49 1.68 -19.21 12.33
C ILE A 49 0.66 -18.07 12.38
N LYS A 50 -0.30 -18.09 13.30
CA LYS A 50 -1.28 -17.02 13.47
C LYS A 50 -0.63 -15.68 13.78
N VAL A 51 0.38 -15.67 14.68
CA VAL A 51 1.12 -14.45 15.02
C VAL A 51 1.90 -13.90 13.82
N ILE A 52 2.56 -14.78 13.05
CA ILE A 52 3.29 -14.38 11.84
C ILE A 52 2.33 -13.83 10.78
N LEU A 53 1.21 -14.49 10.54
CA LEU A 53 0.18 -14.03 9.59
C LEU A 53 -0.43 -12.70 10.02
N LEU A 54 -0.70 -12.50 11.31
CA LEU A 54 -1.21 -11.24 11.84
C LEU A 54 -0.18 -10.11 11.68
N GLY A 55 1.10 -10.40 11.93
CA GLY A 55 2.20 -9.46 11.71
C GLY A 55 2.38 -9.08 10.23
N MET A 56 2.33 -10.05 9.32
CA MET A 56 2.38 -9.80 7.87
C MET A 56 1.18 -8.99 7.38
N MET A 57 -0.01 -9.28 7.89
CA MET A 57 -1.22 -8.53 7.54
C MET A 57 -1.14 -7.09 8.05
N GLY A 58 -0.59 -6.85 9.24
CA GLY A 58 -0.31 -5.50 9.76
C GLY A 58 0.67 -4.72 8.89
N LEU A 59 1.74 -5.36 8.40
CA LEU A 59 2.71 -4.75 7.49
C LEU A 59 2.11 -4.43 6.11
N LEU A 60 1.22 -5.25 5.60
CA LEU A 60 0.51 -5.01 4.33
C LEU A 60 -0.47 -3.84 4.46
N LEU A 61 -1.18 -3.73 5.58
CA LEU A 61 -2.12 -2.64 5.84
C LEU A 61 -1.39 -1.30 6.04
N SER A 62 -0.19 -1.28 6.63
CA SER A 62 0.58 -0.05 6.82
C SER A 62 1.02 0.61 5.50
N ASN A 63 1.22 -0.17 4.45
CA ASN A 63 1.56 0.36 3.12
C ASN A 63 0.36 0.97 2.38
N ILE A 64 -0.88 0.59 2.74
CA ILE A 64 -2.10 1.13 2.13
C ILE A 64 -2.43 2.52 2.69
N VAL A 65 -2.08 2.79 3.95
CA VAL A 65 -2.36 4.08 4.62
C VAL A 65 -1.47 5.22 4.10
N LEU A 66 -0.36 4.92 3.43
CA LEU A 66 0.55 5.92 2.82
C LEU A 66 0.16 6.30 1.38
N ALA A 67 -0.95 5.79 0.86
CA ALA A 67 -1.37 6.02 -0.51
C ALA A 67 -2.03 7.39 -0.67
N ASN A 68 -1.38 8.24 -1.44
CA ASN A 68 -1.89 9.41 -2.17
C ASN A 68 -3.12 10.09 -1.55
N HIS A 69 -2.86 11.10 -0.73
CA HIS A 69 -3.93 11.94 -0.20
C HIS A 69 -4.31 13.01 -1.24
N GLU A 70 -5.61 13.25 -1.41
CA GLU A 70 -6.07 14.32 -2.30
C GLU A 70 -5.77 15.69 -1.69
N ILE A 71 -5.17 16.56 -2.48
CA ILE A 71 -4.85 17.93 -2.09
C ILE A 71 -6.12 18.78 -2.21
N LYS A 72 -6.51 19.45 -1.13
CA LYS A 72 -7.58 20.43 -1.16
C LYS A 72 -7.05 21.75 -1.71
N PHE A 73 -7.91 22.48 -2.41
CA PHE A 73 -7.54 23.78 -2.98
C PHE A 73 -6.98 24.75 -1.93
N ASP A 74 -7.56 24.76 -0.74
CA ASP A 74 -7.19 25.65 0.35
C ASP A 74 -5.83 25.33 1.00
N ASP A 75 -5.27 24.15 0.70
CA ASP A 75 -3.94 23.73 1.13
C ASP A 75 -2.83 24.21 0.19
N ILE A 76 -3.19 24.89 -0.91
CA ILE A 76 -2.22 25.42 -1.88
C ILE A 76 -2.07 26.93 -1.71
N TRP A 77 -0.90 27.35 -1.27
CA TRP A 77 -0.56 28.75 -1.12
C TRP A 77 -0.13 29.38 -2.45
N ASN A 78 -0.43 30.66 -2.63
CA ASN A 78 -0.08 31.43 -3.82
C ASN A 78 -0.52 30.76 -5.13
N PHE A 79 -1.66 30.07 -5.10
CA PHE A 79 -2.20 29.41 -6.29
C PHE A 79 -2.46 30.44 -7.40
N LYS A 80 -1.96 30.13 -8.60
CA LYS A 80 -2.22 30.90 -9.82
C LYS A 80 -2.54 29.94 -10.94
N ILE A 81 -3.46 30.35 -11.78
CA ILE A 81 -3.80 29.66 -13.03
C ILE A 81 -3.66 30.64 -14.19
N SER A 82 -3.03 30.20 -15.27
CA SER A 82 -3.04 30.90 -16.55
C SER A 82 -3.53 29.95 -17.64
N VAL A 83 -4.40 30.47 -18.49
CA VAL A 83 -4.97 29.74 -19.63
C VAL A 83 -4.60 30.50 -20.88
N THR A 84 -3.84 29.87 -21.77
CA THR A 84 -3.35 30.45 -23.01
C THR A 84 -3.88 29.64 -24.21
N GLU A 85 -4.46 30.34 -25.18
CA GLU A 85 -4.88 29.69 -26.41
C GLU A 85 -3.69 29.56 -27.38
N MET A 86 -3.52 28.36 -27.89
CA MET A 86 -2.55 28.03 -28.94
C MET A 86 -3.30 27.51 -30.17
N LYS A 87 -2.65 27.45 -31.31
CA LYS A 87 -3.25 27.01 -32.58
C LYS A 87 -3.97 25.66 -32.43
N GLY A 88 -5.28 25.70 -32.13
CA GLY A 88 -6.13 24.52 -31.94
C GLY A 88 -6.10 23.86 -30.58
N ASN A 89 -5.17 24.25 -29.68
CA ASN A 89 -5.01 23.69 -28.35
C ASN A 89 -5.11 24.79 -27.29
N ARG A 90 -5.35 24.40 -26.07
CA ARG A 90 -5.33 25.30 -24.91
C ARG A 90 -4.31 24.81 -23.90
N LYS A 91 -3.40 25.68 -23.50
CA LYS A 91 -2.38 25.43 -22.47
C LYS A 91 -2.85 26.02 -21.15
N ILE A 92 -2.92 25.18 -20.15
CA ILE A 92 -3.24 25.55 -18.77
C ILE A 92 -1.97 25.39 -17.95
N HIS A 93 -1.58 26.43 -17.23
CA HIS A 93 -0.43 26.41 -16.34
C HIS A 93 -0.87 26.73 -14.93
N LEU A 94 -0.59 25.79 -14.01
CA LEU A 94 -0.89 25.86 -12.60
C LEU A 94 0.41 26.08 -11.82
N THR A 95 0.42 27.06 -10.94
CA THR A 95 1.53 27.28 -10.01
C THR A 95 1.02 27.47 -8.59
N GLY A 96 1.84 27.16 -7.60
CA GLY A 96 1.51 27.29 -6.18
C GLY A 96 2.51 26.55 -5.32
N LEU A 97 2.25 26.50 -4.03
CA LEU A 97 3.07 25.80 -3.04
C LEU A 97 2.17 25.07 -2.04
N LEU A 98 2.43 23.80 -1.77
CA LEU A 98 1.74 23.10 -0.69
C LEU A 98 2.04 23.75 0.66
N GLY A 99 1.01 23.98 1.45
CA GLY A 99 1.14 24.55 2.80
C GLY A 99 1.86 23.62 3.78
N ASN A 100 1.92 22.33 3.49
CA ASN A 100 2.63 21.35 4.30
C ASN A 100 3.98 20.99 3.68
N SER A 101 5.06 21.49 4.27
CA SER A 101 6.44 21.27 3.78
C SER A 101 6.92 19.81 3.87
N ALA A 102 6.25 18.95 4.62
CA ALA A 102 6.57 17.52 4.69
C ALA A 102 5.96 16.72 3.54
N MET A 103 5.08 17.32 2.76
CA MET A 103 4.37 16.70 1.65
C MET A 103 4.87 17.19 0.31
N GLY A 104 4.71 16.35 -0.71
CA GLY A 104 5.03 16.69 -2.09
C GLY A 104 3.97 16.15 -3.04
N ILE A 105 3.80 16.82 -4.17
CA ILE A 105 2.82 16.44 -5.20
C ILE A 105 3.32 15.18 -5.89
N SER A 106 2.55 14.10 -5.76
CA SER A 106 2.91 12.78 -6.26
C SER A 106 2.28 12.46 -7.60
N ASP A 107 1.04 12.87 -7.80
CA ASP A 107 0.25 12.53 -8.99
C ASP A 107 -0.84 13.55 -9.27
N SER A 108 -1.45 13.45 -10.44
CA SER A 108 -2.59 14.26 -10.84
C SER A 108 -3.53 13.49 -11.75
N LYS A 109 -4.82 13.62 -11.49
CA LYS A 109 -5.87 13.10 -12.34
C LYS A 109 -6.57 14.26 -13.05
N ILE A 110 -6.65 14.20 -14.37
CA ILE A 110 -7.31 15.18 -15.21
C ILE A 110 -8.49 14.50 -15.88
N THR A 111 -9.67 15.07 -15.73
CA THR A 111 -10.90 14.54 -16.32
C THR A 111 -11.58 15.66 -17.08
N ILE A 112 -11.99 15.39 -18.32
CA ILE A 112 -12.75 16.33 -19.14
C ILE A 112 -14.14 15.73 -19.35
N HIS A 113 -15.15 16.46 -18.96
CA HIS A 113 -16.54 16.11 -19.21
C HIS A 113 -17.22 17.32 -19.85
N ASP A 114 -17.70 17.14 -21.07
CA ASP A 114 -18.27 18.22 -21.90
C ASP A 114 -17.30 19.41 -22.03
N ASP A 115 -17.67 20.58 -21.50
CA ASP A 115 -16.91 21.84 -21.52
C ASP A 115 -16.17 22.09 -20.21
N GLU A 116 -16.16 21.14 -19.29
CA GLU A 116 -15.54 21.26 -17.97
C GLU A 116 -14.32 20.36 -17.84
N LEU A 117 -13.23 20.91 -17.34
CA LEU A 117 -12.02 20.18 -16.99
C LEU A 117 -11.89 20.14 -15.47
N ASN A 118 -11.82 18.96 -14.89
CA ASN A 118 -11.53 18.79 -13.47
C ASN A 118 -10.10 18.30 -13.24
N ILE A 119 -9.40 18.93 -12.32
CA ILE A 119 -8.02 18.64 -11.94
C ILE A 119 -8.01 18.19 -10.47
N VAL A 120 -7.57 16.97 -10.23
CA VAL A 120 -7.35 16.44 -8.88
C VAL A 120 -5.86 16.20 -8.71
N LEU A 121 -5.26 16.76 -7.68
CA LEU A 121 -3.86 16.54 -7.33
C LEU A 121 -3.77 15.64 -6.09
N PHE A 122 -2.71 14.85 -6.05
CA PHE A 122 -2.44 13.96 -4.93
C PHE A 122 -1.09 14.27 -4.30
N GLU A 123 -1.02 14.16 -2.98
CA GLU A 123 0.20 14.35 -2.22
C GLU A 123 0.68 13.06 -1.56
N THR A 124 1.96 13.00 -1.29
CA THR A 124 2.62 11.97 -0.49
C THR A 124 3.77 12.60 0.29
N LEU A 125 4.39 11.84 1.18
CA LEU A 125 5.57 12.33 1.90
C LEU A 125 6.70 12.71 0.92
N ALA A 126 7.25 13.92 1.10
CA ALA A 126 8.35 14.46 0.31
C ALA A 126 9.67 13.72 0.61
N LYS A 127 9.84 12.51 0.06
CA LYS A 127 11.06 11.70 0.22
C LYS A 127 12.11 12.03 -0.85
N GLY A 128 12.49 13.31 -0.98
CA GLY A 128 13.51 13.75 -1.95
C GLY A 128 13.12 13.64 -3.43
N LYS A 129 12.05 12.92 -3.75
CA LYS A 129 11.53 12.72 -5.12
C LYS A 129 10.37 13.68 -5.44
N TYR A 130 9.58 14.03 -4.44
CA TYR A 130 8.38 14.86 -4.60
C TYR A 130 8.61 16.22 -3.96
N SER A 131 8.19 17.26 -4.67
CA SER A 131 8.25 18.65 -4.21
C SER A 131 6.85 19.15 -3.84
N GLY A 132 6.77 20.01 -2.85
CA GLY A 132 5.56 20.79 -2.56
C GLY A 132 5.33 21.92 -3.56
N ASP A 133 6.26 22.16 -4.48
CA ASP A 133 6.12 23.18 -5.52
C ASP A 133 5.19 22.68 -6.63
N LEU A 134 4.08 23.38 -6.81
CA LEU A 134 3.14 23.14 -7.89
C LEU A 134 3.60 23.94 -9.11
N ASN A 135 4.07 23.25 -10.14
CA ASN A 135 4.41 23.82 -11.42
C ASN A 135 3.97 22.82 -12.50
N LYS A 136 2.70 22.91 -12.92
CA LYS A 136 2.13 21.92 -13.83
C LYS A 136 1.55 22.54 -15.08
N GLU A 137 1.95 22.02 -16.23
CA GLU A 137 1.39 22.35 -17.53
C GLU A 137 0.46 21.24 -18.02
N ILE A 138 -0.71 21.62 -18.50
CA ILE A 138 -1.71 20.74 -19.07
C ILE A 138 -2.06 21.29 -20.46
N ILE A 139 -1.95 20.46 -21.47
CA ILE A 139 -2.32 20.80 -22.84
C ILE A 139 -3.57 20.02 -23.19
N ILE A 140 -4.61 20.71 -23.63
CA ILE A 140 -5.88 20.11 -24.06
C ILE A 140 -6.22 20.53 -25.48
N GLU A 141 -6.71 19.57 -26.26
CA GLU A 141 -7.12 19.79 -27.66
C GLU A 141 -8.56 20.33 -27.81
N LYS A 142 -9.35 20.16 -26.72
CA LYS A 142 -10.76 20.64 -26.71
C LYS A 142 -10.87 21.96 -25.96
N PRO A 143 -11.68 22.91 -26.48
CA PRO A 143 -12.01 24.10 -25.73
C PRO A 143 -12.84 23.71 -24.48
N VAL A 144 -12.43 24.21 -23.31
CA VAL A 144 -13.20 24.10 -22.08
C VAL A 144 -13.65 25.49 -21.66
N LYS A 145 -14.84 25.59 -21.07
CA LYS A 145 -15.40 26.85 -20.57
C LYS A 145 -15.17 27.02 -19.07
N LYS A 146 -14.90 25.92 -18.38
CA LYS A 146 -14.76 25.90 -16.94
C LYS A 146 -13.65 24.94 -16.50
N ILE A 147 -12.88 25.33 -15.52
CA ILE A 147 -11.87 24.49 -14.89
C ILE A 147 -12.17 24.41 -13.39
N THR A 148 -12.24 23.19 -12.90
CA THR A 148 -12.49 22.90 -11.49
C THR A 148 -11.32 22.15 -10.86
N PHE A 149 -11.25 22.18 -9.54
CA PHE A 149 -10.19 21.56 -8.76
C PHE A 149 -10.79 20.69 -7.65
N GLY A 150 -10.20 19.53 -7.46
CA GLY A 150 -10.57 18.60 -6.38
C GLY A 150 -11.84 17.79 -6.64
N SER A 151 -12.15 16.93 -5.70
CA SER A 151 -13.39 16.14 -5.72
C SER A 151 -14.64 16.94 -5.36
N ASP A 152 -14.45 18.13 -4.79
CA ASP A 152 -15.49 19.12 -4.50
C ASP A 152 -15.80 20.04 -5.70
N TYR A 153 -15.09 19.88 -6.82
CA TYR A 153 -15.30 20.64 -8.06
C TYR A 153 -15.25 22.16 -7.86
N LYS A 154 -14.32 22.64 -7.01
CA LYS A 154 -14.15 24.07 -6.79
C LYS A 154 -13.75 24.78 -8.08
N VAL A 155 -14.53 25.76 -8.50
CA VAL A 155 -14.24 26.52 -9.74
C VAL A 155 -13.00 27.38 -9.52
N ILE A 156 -11.99 27.17 -10.37
CA ILE A 156 -10.70 27.91 -10.33
C ILE A 156 -10.50 28.79 -11.56
N TRP A 157 -11.24 28.54 -12.62
CA TRP A 157 -11.26 29.37 -13.82
C TRP A 157 -12.56 29.20 -14.60
N GLN A 158 -13.06 30.27 -15.19
CA GLN A 158 -14.24 30.27 -16.06
C GLN A 158 -14.08 31.35 -17.12
N ASN A 159 -14.47 31.02 -18.39
CA ASN A 159 -14.44 31.93 -19.54
C ASN A 159 -15.79 32.61 -19.70
#